data_145c3dff6d19016c8016d7bcef514333
#
_entry.id   145c3dff6d19016c8016d7bcef514333
#
_cell.length_a   1.000
_cell.length_b   1.000
_cell.length_c   1.000
_cell.angle_alpha   90.00
_cell.angle_beta   90.00
_cell.angle_gamma   90.00
#
_symmetry.space_group_name_H-M   'P 1'
#
loop_
_entity.id
_entity.type
_entity.pdbx_description
1 polymer ?
#
loop_
_entity_poly.entity_id
_entity_poly.type
_entity_poly.pdbx_seq_one_letter_code
_entity_poly.pdbx_strand_id
1 'polypeptide(L)'
;MRVAIVGGTGPFGSALARRLRAIPDYHVVIGSRDAERAAAIAAELGVAGATNEDAARSADLVVLATKAEATVATAAELREAIGTTPVLSVAAELTFGPSGVLPTTDATSVAARVQEVVEGPVVAGLHSLAASSLGGTAPPDEDAFVCGDDEQAKALALELAEQVTAGRAVDAGPLAGARALEGLTAVLVSVNKRYKAHAGLKVTGLE
;
A
#
# COMPACT_ATOMS: atom_id res chain seq x y z
N MET A 1 -10.86 -7.00 -11.08
CA MET A 1 -9.90 -5.88 -11.01
C MET A 1 -8.47 -6.40 -11.16
N ARG A 2 -7.67 -5.79 -12.02
CA ARG A 2 -6.25 -6.12 -12.18
C ARG A 2 -5.40 -5.17 -11.35
N VAL A 3 -4.67 -5.73 -10.37
CA VAL A 3 -3.85 -4.97 -9.42
C VAL A 3 -2.38 -5.24 -9.68
N ALA A 4 -1.63 -4.19 -10.02
CA ALA A 4 -0.18 -4.24 -10.08
C ALA A 4 0.42 -3.82 -8.74
N ILE A 5 1.27 -4.65 -8.15
CA ILE A 5 1.96 -4.32 -6.91
C ILE A 5 3.44 -4.05 -7.23
N VAL A 6 3.77 -2.78 -7.42
CA VAL A 6 5.15 -2.30 -7.64
C VAL A 6 5.94 -2.47 -6.36
N GLY A 7 7.09 -3.14 -6.44
CA GLY A 7 7.82 -3.59 -5.23
C GLY A 7 7.16 -4.80 -4.55
N GLY A 8 6.36 -5.56 -5.28
CA GLY A 8 5.59 -6.71 -4.80
C GLY A 8 6.43 -7.86 -4.23
N THR A 9 7.74 -7.86 -4.45
CA THR A 9 8.69 -8.82 -3.84
C THR A 9 9.13 -8.43 -2.43
N GLY A 10 8.72 -7.26 -1.93
CA GLY A 10 8.95 -6.81 -0.55
C GLY A 10 7.95 -7.42 0.45
N PRO A 11 8.19 -7.30 1.76
CA PRO A 11 7.35 -7.91 2.79
C PRO A 11 5.87 -7.51 2.70
N PHE A 12 5.59 -6.21 2.54
CA PHE A 12 4.22 -5.71 2.45
C PHE A 12 3.55 -6.12 1.14
N GLY A 13 4.25 -5.92 0.00
CA GLY A 13 3.73 -6.27 -1.32
C GLY A 13 3.42 -7.75 -1.47
N SER A 14 4.31 -8.64 -0.97
CA SER A 14 4.08 -10.09 -0.98
C SER A 14 2.92 -10.52 -0.08
N ALA A 15 2.78 -9.88 1.09
CA ALA A 15 1.67 -10.13 1.99
C ALA A 15 0.32 -9.69 1.38
N LEU A 16 0.29 -8.51 0.75
CA LEU A 16 -0.87 -8.00 0.03
C LEU A 16 -1.23 -8.92 -1.15
N ALA A 17 -0.24 -9.33 -1.96
CA ALA A 17 -0.46 -10.24 -3.08
C ALA A 17 -1.06 -11.58 -2.61
N ARG A 18 -0.52 -12.14 -1.52
CA ARG A 18 -1.03 -13.38 -0.91
C ARG A 18 -2.48 -13.24 -0.48
N ARG A 19 -2.87 -12.09 0.05
CA ARG A 19 -4.24 -11.82 0.49
C ARG A 19 -5.18 -11.70 -0.71
N LEU A 20 -4.83 -10.89 -1.68
CA LEU A 20 -5.67 -10.60 -2.85
C LEU A 20 -5.86 -11.81 -3.78
N ARG A 21 -4.86 -12.71 -3.90
CA ARG A 21 -4.97 -13.89 -4.78
C ARG A 21 -6.13 -14.82 -4.46
N ALA A 22 -6.59 -14.81 -3.21
CA ALA A 22 -7.68 -15.67 -2.75
C ALA A 22 -9.07 -15.10 -3.07
N ILE A 23 -9.13 -13.90 -3.61
CA ILE A 23 -10.38 -13.17 -3.87
C ILE A 23 -10.72 -13.36 -5.34
N PRO A 24 -11.92 -13.90 -5.65
CA PRO A 24 -12.41 -13.99 -7.02
C PRO A 24 -12.37 -12.61 -7.70
N ASP A 25 -12.12 -12.60 -9.00
CA ASP A 25 -12.08 -11.39 -9.84
C ASP A 25 -10.89 -10.44 -9.61
N TYR A 26 -9.95 -10.80 -8.73
CA TYR A 26 -8.68 -10.10 -8.60
C TYR A 26 -7.57 -10.79 -9.38
N HIS A 27 -6.97 -10.06 -10.32
CA HIS A 27 -5.80 -10.50 -11.09
C HIS A 27 -4.57 -9.75 -10.58
N VAL A 28 -3.80 -10.41 -9.72
CA VAL A 28 -2.64 -9.79 -9.07
C VAL A 28 -1.38 -10.03 -9.89
N VAL A 29 -0.65 -8.96 -10.16
CA VAL A 29 0.67 -9.00 -10.79
C VAL A 29 1.67 -8.33 -9.84
N ILE A 30 2.66 -9.07 -9.35
CA ILE A 30 3.74 -8.46 -8.58
C ILE A 30 4.85 -7.98 -9.52
N GLY A 31 5.23 -6.72 -9.33
CA GLY A 31 6.33 -6.08 -10.04
C GLY A 31 7.63 -6.07 -9.24
N SER A 32 8.75 -6.17 -9.96
CA SER A 32 10.09 -5.95 -9.41
C SER A 32 10.97 -5.29 -10.48
N ARG A 33 12.07 -4.65 -10.06
CA ARG A 33 13.15 -4.23 -10.98
C ARG A 33 13.89 -5.41 -11.58
N ASP A 34 13.84 -6.55 -10.89
CA ASP A 34 14.41 -7.82 -11.30
C ASP A 34 13.27 -8.78 -11.66
N ALA A 35 13.13 -9.08 -12.95
CA ALA A 35 12.06 -9.91 -13.49
C ALA A 35 12.16 -11.37 -13.01
N GLU A 36 13.36 -11.92 -12.86
CA GLU A 36 13.56 -13.29 -12.37
C GLU A 36 13.12 -13.42 -10.92
N ARG A 37 13.46 -12.42 -10.09
CA ARG A 37 12.99 -12.35 -8.71
C ARG A 37 11.46 -12.19 -8.63
N ALA A 38 10.87 -11.39 -9.52
CA ALA A 38 9.41 -11.28 -9.59
C ALA A 38 8.78 -12.62 -9.92
N ALA A 39 9.29 -13.33 -10.94
CA ALA A 39 8.78 -14.62 -11.36
C ALA A 39 8.90 -15.69 -10.25
N ALA A 40 10.04 -15.76 -9.56
CA ALA A 40 10.27 -16.71 -8.48
C ALA A 40 9.27 -16.51 -7.33
N ILE A 41 9.14 -15.27 -6.82
CA ILE A 41 8.21 -14.95 -5.73
C ILE A 41 6.75 -15.11 -6.18
N ALA A 42 6.42 -14.73 -7.40
CA ALA A 42 5.09 -14.91 -7.96
C ALA A 42 4.66 -16.37 -8.01
N ALA A 43 5.57 -17.25 -8.41
CA ALA A 43 5.33 -18.70 -8.42
C ALA A 43 5.03 -19.23 -7.00
N GLU A 44 5.79 -18.82 -5.99
CA GLU A 44 5.55 -19.19 -4.59
C GLU A 44 4.18 -18.66 -4.09
N LEU A 45 3.80 -17.48 -4.52
CA LEU A 45 2.55 -16.83 -4.12
C LEU A 45 1.34 -17.32 -4.94
N GLY A 46 1.54 -17.95 -6.09
CA GLY A 46 0.47 -18.35 -7.00
C GLY A 46 -0.20 -17.14 -7.68
N VAL A 47 0.59 -16.12 -8.06
CA VAL A 47 0.18 -14.93 -8.80
C VAL A 47 1.06 -14.73 -10.03
N ALA A 48 0.80 -13.71 -10.86
CA ALA A 48 1.68 -13.33 -11.96
C ALA A 48 2.87 -12.48 -11.48
N GLY A 49 4.02 -12.62 -12.12
CA GLY A 49 5.22 -11.81 -11.87
C GLY A 49 5.70 -11.14 -13.15
N ALA A 50 6.15 -9.89 -13.06
CA ALA A 50 6.63 -9.11 -14.19
C ALA A 50 7.68 -8.07 -13.75
N THR A 51 8.24 -7.30 -14.70
CA THR A 51 8.90 -6.05 -14.36
C THR A 51 7.89 -5.06 -13.75
N ASN A 52 8.36 -4.07 -13.00
CA ASN A 52 7.47 -3.03 -12.49
C ASN A 52 6.71 -2.33 -13.63
N GLU A 53 7.38 -2.08 -14.73
CA GLU A 53 6.84 -1.42 -15.90
C GLU A 53 5.74 -2.25 -16.57
N ASP A 54 6.00 -3.53 -16.86
CA ASP A 54 5.02 -4.42 -17.49
C ASP A 54 3.81 -4.67 -16.58
N ALA A 55 4.03 -4.75 -15.27
CA ALA A 55 2.95 -4.88 -14.29
C ALA A 55 2.03 -3.63 -14.33
N ALA A 56 2.61 -2.42 -14.34
CA ALA A 56 1.85 -1.18 -14.31
C ALA A 56 1.03 -0.93 -15.57
N ARG A 57 1.55 -1.24 -16.78
CA ARG A 57 0.93 -0.94 -18.09
C ARG A 57 -0.50 -1.43 -18.28
N SER A 58 -0.91 -2.43 -17.59
CA SER A 58 -2.22 -3.07 -17.82
C SER A 58 -3.03 -3.22 -16.53
N ALA A 59 -2.73 -2.41 -15.52
CA ALA A 59 -3.44 -2.43 -14.25
C ALA A 59 -4.65 -1.50 -14.25
N ASP A 60 -5.67 -1.88 -13.49
CA ASP A 60 -6.78 -1.01 -13.11
C ASP A 60 -6.41 -0.16 -11.88
N LEU A 61 -5.49 -0.68 -11.05
CA LEU A 61 -4.94 -0.02 -9.87
C LEU A 61 -3.46 -0.40 -9.71
N VAL A 62 -2.59 0.60 -9.57
CA VAL A 62 -1.16 0.41 -9.26
C VAL A 62 -0.93 0.65 -7.77
N VAL A 63 -0.46 -0.34 -7.05
CA VAL A 63 -0.07 -0.21 -5.63
C VAL A 63 1.44 -0.01 -5.53
N LEU A 64 1.87 1.12 -4.96
CA LEU A 64 3.28 1.39 -4.69
C LEU A 64 3.67 0.86 -3.30
N ALA A 65 4.26 -0.33 -3.28
CA ALA A 65 4.70 -1.04 -2.06
C ALA A 65 6.24 -1.08 -1.94
N THR A 66 6.91 -0.08 -2.50
CA THR A 66 8.35 0.10 -2.37
C THR A 66 8.70 0.72 -1.01
N LYS A 67 9.99 0.74 -0.67
CA LYS A 67 10.46 1.50 0.49
C LYS A 67 10.22 2.99 0.26
N ALA A 68 9.85 3.72 1.31
CA ALA A 68 9.46 5.13 1.22
C ALA A 68 10.48 6.00 0.49
N GLU A 69 11.78 5.82 0.77
CA GLU A 69 12.87 6.55 0.15
C GLU A 69 12.98 6.33 -1.37
N ALA A 70 12.42 5.23 -1.89
CA ALA A 70 12.47 4.90 -3.31
C ALA A 70 11.13 5.15 -4.03
N THR A 71 10.04 5.40 -3.28
CA THR A 71 8.68 5.40 -3.85
C THR A 71 8.48 6.48 -4.90
N VAL A 72 8.88 7.72 -4.61
CA VAL A 72 8.71 8.85 -5.55
C VAL A 72 9.55 8.65 -6.81
N ALA A 73 10.82 8.26 -6.66
CA ALA A 73 11.69 7.98 -7.80
C ALA A 73 11.14 6.83 -8.67
N THR A 74 10.67 5.75 -8.03
CA THR A 74 10.06 4.62 -8.75
C THR A 74 8.78 5.06 -9.48
N ALA A 75 7.94 5.88 -8.87
CA ALA A 75 6.74 6.41 -9.52
C ALA A 75 7.09 7.27 -10.74
N ALA A 76 8.11 8.13 -10.63
CA ALA A 76 8.59 8.96 -11.74
C ALA A 76 9.16 8.11 -12.89
N GLU A 77 9.93 7.06 -12.59
CA GLU A 77 10.44 6.11 -13.58
C GLU A 77 9.30 5.38 -14.33
N LEU A 78 8.21 5.08 -13.63
CA LEU A 78 7.07 4.34 -14.17
C LEU A 78 5.96 5.25 -14.73
N ARG A 79 6.15 6.57 -14.75
CA ARG A 79 5.11 7.54 -15.12
C ARG A 79 4.38 7.18 -16.43
N GLU A 80 5.14 6.82 -17.47
CA GLU A 80 4.56 6.47 -18.77
C GLU A 80 3.80 5.13 -18.73
N ALA A 81 4.29 4.17 -17.96
CA ALA A 81 3.63 2.87 -17.81
C ALA A 81 2.36 2.96 -16.95
N ILE A 82 2.34 3.82 -15.96
CA ILE A 82 1.18 4.13 -15.12
C ILE A 82 0.14 4.93 -15.92
N GLY A 83 0.58 5.94 -16.69
CA GLY A 83 -0.33 6.83 -17.42
C GLY A 83 -1.36 7.45 -16.49
N THR A 84 -2.64 7.32 -16.84
CA THR A 84 -3.77 7.83 -16.04
C THR A 84 -4.34 6.82 -15.05
N THR A 85 -3.72 5.64 -14.90
CA THR A 85 -4.17 4.61 -13.96
C THR A 85 -4.09 5.11 -12.51
N PRO A 86 -5.13 4.87 -11.69
CA PRO A 86 -5.08 5.20 -10.25
C PRO A 86 -3.91 4.54 -9.53
N VAL A 87 -3.33 5.27 -8.58
CA VAL A 87 -2.17 4.83 -7.80
C VAL A 87 -2.52 4.81 -6.32
N LEU A 88 -2.36 3.66 -5.65
CA LEU A 88 -2.44 3.54 -4.19
C LEU A 88 -1.02 3.54 -3.60
N SER A 89 -0.68 4.59 -2.87
CA SER A 89 0.56 4.68 -2.09
C SER A 89 0.34 4.06 -0.71
N VAL A 90 1.12 3.02 -0.39
CA VAL A 90 1.13 2.38 0.95
C VAL A 90 2.43 2.68 1.69
N ALA A 91 3.27 3.56 1.16
CA ALA A 91 4.56 3.89 1.72
C ALA A 91 4.41 4.88 2.88
N ALA A 92 5.14 4.63 3.97
CA ALA A 92 5.26 5.52 5.12
C ALA A 92 6.72 5.86 5.37
N GLU A 93 7.07 7.13 5.37
CA GLU A 93 8.43 7.59 5.65
C GLU A 93 8.63 7.75 7.16
N LEU A 94 9.50 6.92 7.71
CA LEU A 94 9.73 6.80 9.14
C LEU A 94 11.19 7.05 9.50
N THR A 95 11.42 7.71 10.63
CA THR A 95 12.75 7.88 11.22
C THR A 95 12.92 6.92 12.39
N PHE A 96 14.01 6.16 12.37
CA PHE A 96 14.39 5.23 13.44
C PHE A 96 15.56 5.80 14.23
N GLY A 97 15.41 5.90 15.52
CA GLY A 97 16.46 6.48 16.39
C GLY A 97 16.33 6.06 17.86
N PRO A 98 17.19 6.61 18.73
CA PRO A 98 17.15 6.32 20.18
C PRO A 98 15.80 6.64 20.83
N SER A 99 15.10 7.64 20.31
CA SER A 99 13.75 8.04 20.78
C SER A 99 12.63 7.12 20.28
N GLY A 100 12.94 6.09 19.51
CA GLY A 100 11.96 5.15 18.93
C GLY A 100 11.74 5.38 17.44
N VAL A 101 10.51 5.08 17.00
CA VAL A 101 10.08 5.25 15.60
C VAL A 101 9.19 6.48 15.54
N LEU A 102 9.57 7.42 14.71
CA LEU A 102 8.88 8.70 14.53
C LEU A 102 8.49 8.88 13.06
N PRO A 103 7.41 9.61 12.77
CA PRO A 103 7.18 10.10 11.41
C PRO A 103 8.36 10.96 10.97
N THR A 104 8.64 11.02 9.66
CA THR A 104 9.62 11.99 9.13
C THR A 104 9.22 13.42 9.50
N THR A 105 10.20 14.33 9.51
CA THR A 105 9.96 15.78 9.73
C THR A 105 9.48 16.49 8.45
N ASP A 106 9.47 15.81 7.31
CA ASP A 106 8.93 16.37 6.07
C ASP A 106 7.43 16.68 6.25
N ALA A 107 7.02 17.87 5.87
CA ALA A 107 5.63 18.30 5.96
C ALA A 107 4.74 17.62 4.90
N THR A 108 5.33 17.18 3.78
CA THR A 108 4.62 16.60 2.64
C THR A 108 4.63 15.07 2.72
N SER A 109 3.48 14.43 2.53
CA SER A 109 3.37 12.98 2.50
C SER A 109 4.09 12.36 1.29
N VAL A 110 4.47 11.08 1.39
CA VAL A 110 4.99 10.33 0.23
C VAL A 110 3.96 10.32 -0.89
N ALA A 111 2.68 10.10 -0.56
CA ALA A 111 1.60 10.07 -1.54
C ALA A 111 1.42 11.40 -2.28
N ALA A 112 1.49 12.54 -1.58
CA ALA A 112 1.41 13.85 -2.21
C ALA A 112 2.60 14.11 -3.15
N ARG A 113 3.82 13.71 -2.76
CA ARG A 113 5.00 13.79 -3.63
C ARG A 113 4.90 12.85 -4.84
N VAL A 114 4.25 11.69 -4.70
CA VAL A 114 3.95 10.81 -5.85
C VAL A 114 2.99 11.50 -6.82
N GLN A 115 1.94 12.19 -6.32
CA GLN A 115 1.01 12.93 -7.18
C GLN A 115 1.68 14.01 -8.04
N GLU A 116 2.81 14.56 -7.60
CA GLU A 116 3.56 15.56 -8.37
C GLU A 116 4.29 14.97 -9.59
N VAL A 117 4.48 13.64 -9.64
CA VAL A 117 5.29 12.98 -10.67
C VAL A 117 4.50 12.02 -11.57
N VAL A 118 3.25 11.70 -11.25
CA VAL A 118 2.37 10.84 -12.06
C VAL A 118 1.14 11.62 -12.54
N GLU A 119 0.55 11.17 -13.67
CA GLU A 119 -0.64 11.79 -14.26
C GLU A 119 -1.94 11.25 -13.66
N GLY A 120 -1.95 9.96 -13.29
CA GLY A 120 -3.11 9.33 -12.66
C GLY A 120 -3.37 9.84 -11.25
N PRO A 121 -4.62 9.72 -10.76
CA PRO A 121 -4.97 10.13 -9.41
C PRO A 121 -4.27 9.26 -8.37
N VAL A 122 -3.76 9.89 -7.32
CA VAL A 122 -3.09 9.21 -6.21
C VAL A 122 -4.00 9.17 -4.98
N VAL A 123 -4.10 8.00 -4.38
CA VAL A 123 -4.70 7.77 -3.07
C VAL A 123 -3.65 7.21 -2.11
N ALA A 124 -3.79 7.48 -0.84
CA ALA A 124 -2.93 6.92 0.20
C ALA A 124 -3.76 5.99 1.10
N GLY A 125 -3.21 4.84 1.48
CA GLY A 125 -3.99 3.93 2.33
C GLY A 125 -3.21 2.75 2.86
N LEU A 126 -3.91 1.94 3.67
CA LEU A 126 -3.41 0.70 4.27
C LEU A 126 -2.27 0.88 5.30
N HIS A 127 -1.99 2.11 5.73
CA HIS A 127 -0.88 2.43 6.66
C HIS A 127 -1.10 1.86 8.07
N SER A 128 -2.34 1.51 8.42
CA SER A 128 -2.69 0.83 9.67
C SER A 128 -2.38 -0.67 9.64
N LEU A 129 -2.24 -1.28 8.45
CA LEU A 129 -2.06 -2.71 8.30
C LEU A 129 -0.57 -3.09 8.30
N ALA A 130 -0.18 -4.01 9.15
CA ALA A 130 1.17 -4.55 9.14
C ALA A 130 1.32 -5.69 8.11
N ALA A 131 2.50 -5.81 7.49
CA ALA A 131 2.80 -6.91 6.57
C ALA A 131 2.62 -8.30 7.24
N SER A 132 2.96 -8.42 8.53
CA SER A 132 2.77 -9.64 9.32
C SER A 132 1.29 -10.00 9.50
N SER A 133 0.43 -9.00 9.74
CA SER A 133 -1.02 -9.20 9.87
C SER A 133 -1.64 -9.57 8.52
N LEU A 134 -1.30 -8.85 7.45
CA LEU A 134 -1.76 -9.14 6.10
C LEU A 134 -1.34 -10.55 5.61
N GLY A 135 -0.12 -10.97 5.92
CA GLY A 135 0.42 -12.27 5.52
C GLY A 135 -0.09 -13.45 6.35
N GLY A 136 -0.90 -13.20 7.37
CA GLY A 136 -1.50 -14.21 8.23
C GLY A 136 -2.51 -15.13 7.52
N THR A 137 -3.01 -16.16 8.22
CA THR A 137 -3.99 -17.11 7.67
C THR A 137 -5.37 -16.49 7.50
N ALA A 138 -5.78 -15.63 8.43
CA ALA A 138 -7.03 -14.86 8.38
C ALA A 138 -6.77 -13.39 8.04
N PRO A 139 -7.74 -12.65 7.47
CA PRO A 139 -7.66 -11.20 7.36
C PRO A 139 -7.49 -10.55 8.73
N PRO A 140 -6.66 -9.50 8.85
CA PRO A 140 -6.50 -8.78 10.11
C PRO A 140 -7.83 -8.13 10.55
N ASP A 141 -8.18 -8.25 11.84
CA ASP A 141 -9.37 -7.63 12.41
C ASP A 141 -9.07 -6.18 12.85
N GLU A 142 -8.70 -5.35 11.91
CA GLU A 142 -8.32 -3.93 12.07
C GLU A 142 -8.93 -3.11 10.94
N ASP A 143 -9.19 -1.81 11.17
CA ASP A 143 -9.73 -0.93 10.15
C ASP A 143 -8.58 -0.44 9.23
N ALA A 144 -8.85 -0.45 7.93
CA ALA A 144 -7.95 0.09 6.91
C ALA A 144 -8.43 1.48 6.47
N PHE A 145 -7.53 2.45 6.49
CA PHE A 145 -7.84 3.83 6.12
C PHE A 145 -7.36 4.12 4.71
N VAL A 146 -8.16 4.92 3.98
CA VAL A 146 -7.83 5.41 2.63
C VAL A 146 -8.19 6.89 2.56
N CYS A 147 -7.33 7.70 1.95
CA CYS A 147 -7.62 9.09 1.64
C CYS A 147 -7.17 9.44 0.22
N GLY A 148 -7.88 10.37 -0.42
CA GLY A 148 -7.61 10.80 -1.80
C GLY A 148 -8.63 11.82 -2.26
N ASP A 149 -8.31 12.53 -3.33
CA ASP A 149 -9.15 13.61 -3.87
C ASP A 149 -10.05 13.13 -5.01
N ASP A 150 -9.63 12.10 -5.76
CA ASP A 150 -10.43 11.51 -6.83
C ASP A 150 -11.35 10.42 -6.26
N GLU A 151 -12.65 10.60 -6.42
CA GLU A 151 -13.67 9.69 -5.84
C GLU A 151 -13.63 8.28 -6.47
N GLN A 152 -13.27 8.15 -7.75
CA GLN A 152 -13.22 6.84 -8.40
C GLN A 152 -11.97 6.07 -7.95
N ALA A 153 -10.82 6.72 -7.90
CA ALA A 153 -9.59 6.13 -7.40
C ALA A 153 -9.73 5.73 -5.92
N LYS A 154 -10.38 6.59 -5.11
CA LYS A 154 -10.63 6.31 -3.71
C LYS A 154 -11.58 5.13 -3.52
N ALA A 155 -12.63 5.03 -4.35
CA ALA A 155 -13.55 3.89 -4.32
C ALA A 155 -12.85 2.57 -4.63
N LEU A 156 -11.96 2.51 -5.65
CA LEU A 156 -11.15 1.32 -5.95
C LEU A 156 -10.23 0.92 -4.80
N ALA A 157 -9.61 1.91 -4.14
CA ALA A 157 -8.73 1.65 -3.01
C ALA A 157 -9.50 1.21 -1.75
N LEU A 158 -10.70 1.74 -1.52
CA LEU A 158 -11.60 1.29 -0.45
C LEU A 158 -12.10 -0.14 -0.72
N GLU A 159 -12.51 -0.45 -1.95
CA GLU A 159 -12.89 -1.81 -2.34
C GLU A 159 -11.74 -2.80 -2.06
N LEU A 160 -10.52 -2.47 -2.48
CA LEU A 160 -9.35 -3.30 -2.17
C LEU A 160 -9.13 -3.42 -0.66
N ALA A 161 -9.27 -2.33 0.10
CA ALA A 161 -9.11 -2.33 1.55
C ALA A 161 -10.12 -3.25 2.26
N GLU A 162 -11.39 -3.25 1.84
CA GLU A 162 -12.43 -4.15 2.34
C GLU A 162 -12.08 -5.62 2.14
N GLN A 163 -11.42 -5.95 1.03
CA GLN A 163 -11.05 -7.34 0.73
C GLN A 163 -9.88 -7.86 1.57
N VAL A 164 -9.05 -6.98 2.11
CA VAL A 164 -7.80 -7.38 2.78
C VAL A 164 -7.86 -7.32 4.30
N THR A 165 -8.92 -6.76 4.86
CA THR A 165 -9.16 -6.71 6.31
C THR A 165 -10.50 -7.36 6.69
N ALA A 166 -10.62 -7.86 7.91
CA ALA A 166 -11.89 -8.24 8.52
C ALA A 166 -12.55 -7.07 9.28
N GLY A 167 -11.84 -5.97 9.43
CA GLY A 167 -12.37 -4.69 9.89
C GLY A 167 -13.06 -3.93 8.77
N ARG A 168 -13.08 -2.63 8.84
CA ARG A 168 -13.72 -1.75 7.84
C ARG A 168 -12.67 -1.07 6.96
N ALA A 169 -13.06 -0.77 5.72
CA ALA A 169 -12.39 0.24 4.93
C ALA A 169 -13.01 1.61 5.29
N VAL A 170 -12.18 2.54 5.71
CA VAL A 170 -12.60 3.86 6.21
C VAL A 170 -12.08 4.95 5.30
N ASP A 171 -12.99 5.73 4.73
CA ASP A 171 -12.63 6.96 4.02
C ASP A 171 -12.13 7.99 5.04
N ALA A 172 -10.85 8.35 4.94
CA ALA A 172 -10.19 9.32 5.80
C ALA A 172 -10.11 10.74 5.17
N GLY A 173 -10.90 10.99 4.12
CA GLY A 173 -11.02 12.30 3.49
C GLY A 173 -10.01 12.56 2.37
N PRO A 174 -9.60 13.82 2.17
CA PRO A 174 -8.76 14.23 1.05
C PRO A 174 -7.29 13.76 1.18
N LEU A 175 -6.56 13.76 0.06
CA LEU A 175 -5.14 13.37 0.00
C LEU A 175 -4.26 14.19 0.97
N ALA A 176 -4.66 15.41 1.31
CA ALA A 176 -3.99 16.22 2.33
C ALA A 176 -3.90 15.51 3.70
N GLY A 177 -4.79 14.55 3.99
CA GLY A 177 -4.75 13.71 5.17
C GLY A 177 -3.68 12.61 5.15
N ALA A 178 -3.06 12.33 4.00
CA ALA A 178 -2.13 11.22 3.84
C ALA A 178 -0.95 11.28 4.83
N ARG A 179 -0.46 12.48 5.13
CA ARG A 179 0.64 12.65 6.09
C ARG A 179 0.30 12.13 7.50
N ALA A 180 -0.94 12.30 7.93
CA ALA A 180 -1.40 11.77 9.21
C ALA A 180 -1.53 10.23 9.14
N LEU A 181 -2.03 9.67 8.04
CA LEU A 181 -2.10 8.22 7.85
C LEU A 181 -0.71 7.57 7.83
N GLU A 182 0.26 8.15 7.13
CA GLU A 182 1.65 7.68 7.15
C GLU A 182 2.21 7.71 8.58
N GLY A 183 1.87 8.73 9.37
CA GLY A 183 2.26 8.85 10.78
C GLY A 183 1.69 7.77 11.69
N LEU A 184 0.51 7.21 11.39
CA LEU A 184 -0.06 6.09 12.13
C LEU A 184 0.85 4.86 12.14
N THR A 185 1.59 4.62 11.06
CA THR A 185 2.58 3.53 11.01
C THR A 185 3.63 3.67 12.10
N ALA A 186 4.13 4.89 12.38
CA ALA A 186 5.10 5.11 13.46
C ALA A 186 4.52 4.77 14.84
N VAL A 187 3.26 5.14 15.07
CA VAL A 187 2.54 4.83 16.31
C VAL A 187 2.43 3.32 16.50
N LEU A 188 1.93 2.60 15.49
CA LEU A 188 1.74 1.15 15.53
C LEU A 188 3.05 0.39 15.70
N VAL A 189 4.11 0.79 14.97
CA VAL A 189 5.44 0.20 15.14
C VAL A 189 5.94 0.39 16.58
N SER A 190 5.74 1.57 17.16
CA SER A 190 6.15 1.85 18.54
C SER A 190 5.36 1.03 19.56
N VAL A 191 4.03 0.91 19.39
CA VAL A 191 3.16 0.06 20.21
C VAL A 191 3.60 -1.39 20.12
N ASN A 192 3.75 -1.90 18.90
CA ASN A 192 4.13 -3.30 18.65
C ASN A 192 5.50 -3.65 19.26
N LYS A 193 6.46 -2.74 19.16
CA LYS A 193 7.77 -2.90 19.81
C LYS A 193 7.65 -2.95 21.35
N ARG A 194 6.86 -2.02 21.91
CA ARG A 194 6.74 -1.88 23.37
C ARG A 194 6.02 -3.06 24.01
N TYR A 195 4.95 -3.52 23.38
CA TYR A 195 4.09 -4.59 23.93
C TYR A 195 4.40 -5.97 23.35
N LYS A 196 5.34 -6.07 22.40
CA LYS A 196 5.67 -7.31 21.68
C LYS A 196 4.42 -7.95 21.08
N ALA A 197 3.59 -7.13 20.44
CA ALA A 197 2.27 -7.50 19.93
C ALA A 197 2.18 -7.26 18.39
N HIS A 198 1.04 -7.63 17.85
CA HIS A 198 0.60 -7.27 16.50
C HIS A 198 -0.68 -6.42 16.65
N ALA A 199 -0.51 -5.21 17.18
CA ALA A 199 -1.62 -4.29 17.39
C ALA A 199 -2.03 -3.61 16.07
N GLY A 200 -3.32 -3.51 15.87
CA GLY A 200 -3.97 -2.74 14.82
C GLY A 200 -4.84 -1.62 15.39
N LEU A 201 -5.61 -0.96 14.54
CA LEU A 201 -6.52 0.12 14.93
C LEU A 201 -7.95 -0.22 14.54
N LYS A 202 -8.90 0.19 15.37
CA LYS A 202 -10.33 0.22 15.06
C LYS A 202 -10.92 1.57 15.45
N VAL A 203 -11.75 2.11 14.59
CA VAL A 203 -12.52 3.32 14.89
C VAL A 203 -13.80 2.92 15.59
N THR A 204 -14.07 3.47 16.75
CA THR A 204 -15.34 3.28 17.48
C THR A 204 -16.34 4.36 17.11
N GLY A 205 -17.64 4.04 17.12
CA GLY A 205 -18.71 4.99 16.86
C GLY A 205 -19.04 5.23 15.39
N LEU A 206 -18.49 4.45 14.47
CA LEU A 206 -19.00 4.34 13.10
C LEU A 206 -20.02 3.20 13.07
N GLU A 207 -21.23 3.51 12.63
CA GLU A 207 -22.31 2.53 12.39
C GLU A 207 -22.22 1.96 10.97
#